data_fde66e7c75d7ec57c29cc8fe61a72acd
#
_entry.id   fde66e7c75d7ec57c29cc8fe61a72acd
#
_cell.length_a   1.000
_cell.length_b   1.000
_cell.length_c   1.000
_cell.angle_alpha   90.00
_cell.angle_beta   90.00
_cell.angle_gamma   90.00
#
_symmetry.space_group_name_H-M   'P 1'
#
loop_
_entity.id
_entity.type
_entity.pdbx_description
1 polymer ?
#
loop_
_entity_poly.entity_id
_entity_poly.type
_entity_poly.pdbx_seq_one_letter_code
_entity_poly.pdbx_strand_id
1 'polypeptide(L)'
;MRDFGPFDTVVFIGSLYAGKTTGLAKTARRLPTDHPFRLLVATVGLADPADEGNLMHIRESLSKELSPGIFVRATHVHLQGAIDYAKLSLKHRLMMKGLCAALRRKPPEERSADSQQILDSYGKSLNLIDFDTLAPIQSWLAKG
;
A
#
# COMPACT_ATOMS: atom_id res chain seq x y z
N MET A 1 22.10 -2.85 -5.75
CA MET A 1 20.91 -3.67 -5.43
C MET A 1 20.78 -4.71 -6.52
N ARG A 2 20.74 -5.97 -6.10
CA ARG A 2 20.74 -7.10 -7.04
C ARG A 2 19.42 -7.14 -7.83
N ASP A 3 19.48 -7.63 -9.04
CA ASP A 3 18.33 -7.93 -9.88
C ASP A 3 17.59 -9.16 -9.33
N PHE A 4 16.28 -9.28 -9.61
CA PHE A 4 15.47 -10.44 -9.20
C PHE A 4 15.63 -11.65 -10.13
N GLY A 5 16.64 -11.64 -11.02
CA GLY A 5 16.87 -12.60 -12.09
C GLY A 5 16.69 -14.10 -11.75
N PRO A 6 17.18 -14.62 -10.58
CA PRO A 6 17.06 -16.04 -10.31
C PRO A 6 15.73 -16.47 -9.65
N PHE A 7 14.81 -15.53 -9.36
CA PHE A 7 13.59 -15.83 -8.62
C PHE A 7 12.38 -15.92 -9.53
N ASP A 8 11.61 -16.98 -9.37
CA ASP A 8 10.33 -17.24 -10.06
C ASP A 8 9.12 -16.77 -9.24
N THR A 9 9.33 -16.36 -8.00
CA THR A 9 8.30 -15.85 -7.10
C THR A 9 8.80 -14.60 -6.38
N VAL A 10 8.06 -13.52 -6.50
CA VAL A 10 8.35 -12.23 -5.86
C VAL A 10 7.17 -11.81 -5.02
N VAL A 11 7.40 -11.53 -3.75
CA VAL A 11 6.43 -10.91 -2.84
C VAL A 11 6.94 -9.52 -2.49
N PHE A 12 6.20 -8.51 -2.87
CA PHE A 12 6.46 -7.13 -2.49
C PHE A 12 5.50 -6.71 -1.38
N ILE A 13 6.03 -6.16 -0.30
CA ILE A 13 5.24 -5.58 0.79
C ILE A 13 5.71 -4.14 0.98
N GLY A 14 4.80 -3.20 0.87
CA GLY A 14 5.12 -1.78 1.00
C GLY A 14 4.02 -0.96 1.63
N SER A 15 4.41 0.10 2.36
CA SER A 15 3.44 1.02 2.94
C SER A 15 2.80 1.89 1.87
N LEU A 16 1.47 1.99 1.92
CA LEU A 16 0.70 2.96 1.14
C LEU A 16 0.72 4.30 1.87
N TYR A 17 1.28 5.32 1.23
CA TYR A 17 1.43 6.65 1.79
C TYR A 17 1.13 7.71 0.74
N ALA A 18 0.17 8.59 1.04
CA ALA A 18 -0.23 9.67 0.14
C ALA A 18 -0.53 9.21 -1.30
N GLY A 19 -1.22 8.07 -1.46
CA GLY A 19 -1.60 7.51 -2.76
C GLY A 19 -0.46 6.86 -3.53
N LYS A 20 0.67 6.56 -2.88
CA LYS A 20 1.80 5.84 -3.47
C LYS A 20 2.28 4.72 -2.56
N THR A 21 2.73 3.63 -3.17
CA THR A 21 3.31 2.51 -2.44
C THR A 21 4.82 2.65 -2.37
N THR A 22 5.35 2.79 -1.16
CA THR A 22 6.77 3.07 -0.94
C THR A 22 7.65 1.99 -1.59
N GLY A 23 8.49 2.39 -2.54
CA GLY A 23 9.46 1.52 -3.21
C GLY A 23 8.89 0.69 -4.38
N LEU A 24 7.58 0.65 -4.60
CA LEU A 24 6.97 -0.22 -5.61
C LEU A 24 7.45 0.09 -7.04
N ALA A 25 7.41 1.34 -7.46
CA ALA A 25 7.83 1.73 -8.80
C ALA A 25 9.32 1.41 -9.07
N LYS A 26 10.17 1.51 -8.04
CA LYS A 26 11.59 1.14 -8.13
C LYS A 26 11.76 -0.37 -8.23
N THR A 27 10.99 -1.13 -7.48
CA THR A 27 10.99 -2.60 -7.50
C THR A 27 10.47 -3.12 -8.84
N ALA A 28 9.37 -2.55 -9.35
CA ALA A 28 8.77 -2.95 -10.62
C ALA A 28 9.74 -2.86 -11.81
N ARG A 29 10.65 -1.88 -11.82
CA ARG A 29 11.68 -1.74 -12.86
C ARG A 29 12.76 -2.83 -12.84
N ARG A 30 12.80 -3.66 -11.81
CA ARG A 30 13.80 -4.70 -11.59
C ARG A 30 13.21 -6.10 -11.64
N LEU A 31 11.90 -6.21 -11.90
CA LEU A 31 11.26 -7.50 -12.08
C LEU A 31 11.84 -8.23 -13.29
N PRO A 32 11.90 -9.57 -13.26
CA PRO A 32 12.42 -10.36 -14.37
C PRO A 32 11.68 -10.07 -15.68
N THR A 33 12.43 -9.96 -16.77
CA THR A 33 11.89 -9.77 -18.11
C THR A 33 12.16 -10.95 -19.03
N ASP A 34 13.07 -11.83 -18.62
CA ASP A 34 13.63 -12.93 -19.40
C ASP A 34 12.99 -14.30 -19.09
N HIS A 35 12.20 -14.38 -18.00
CA HIS A 35 11.50 -15.61 -17.62
C HIS A 35 10.16 -15.30 -16.93
N PRO A 36 9.20 -16.26 -16.91
CA PRO A 36 7.96 -16.10 -16.19
C PRO A 36 8.21 -16.11 -14.67
N PHE A 37 7.46 -15.29 -13.94
CA PHE A 37 7.50 -15.23 -12.49
C PHE A 37 6.10 -14.95 -11.93
N ARG A 38 5.89 -15.29 -10.67
CA ARG A 38 4.70 -14.95 -9.89
C ARG A 38 4.95 -13.69 -9.09
N LEU A 39 3.98 -12.79 -9.05
CA LEU A 39 4.07 -11.54 -8.28
C LEU A 39 2.88 -11.37 -7.36
N LEU A 40 3.14 -11.13 -6.09
CA LEU A 40 2.18 -10.63 -5.13
C LEU A 40 2.61 -9.25 -4.66
N VAL A 41 1.69 -8.31 -4.70
CA VAL A 41 1.87 -6.95 -4.18
C VAL A 41 0.95 -6.77 -2.98
N ALA A 42 1.52 -6.68 -1.79
CA ALA A 42 0.82 -6.35 -0.58
C ALA A 42 1.05 -4.89 -0.21
N THR A 43 -0.02 -4.12 -0.10
CA THR A 43 0.02 -2.75 0.41
C THR A 43 -0.37 -2.74 1.88
N VAL A 44 0.29 -1.91 2.67
CA VAL A 44 -0.01 -1.73 4.08
C VAL A 44 -0.41 -0.27 4.31
N GLY A 45 -1.61 -0.05 4.81
CA GLY A 45 -2.15 1.29 5.06
C GLY A 45 -3.13 1.31 6.21
N LEU A 46 -3.85 2.41 6.37
CA LEU A 46 -4.86 2.57 7.42
C LEU A 46 -6.28 2.28 6.89
N ALA A 47 -6.48 2.27 5.58
CA ALA A 47 -7.78 2.04 4.97
C ALA A 47 -8.32 0.64 5.30
N ASP A 48 -9.61 0.55 5.58
CA ASP A 48 -10.28 -0.72 5.80
C ASP A 48 -10.43 -1.48 4.48
N PRO A 49 -9.85 -2.68 4.35
CA PRO A 49 -9.97 -3.49 3.14
C PRO A 49 -11.36 -4.11 2.93
N ALA A 50 -12.24 -4.07 3.93
CA ALA A 50 -13.63 -4.48 3.79
C ALA A 50 -14.48 -3.44 3.05
N ASP A 51 -14.00 -2.21 2.93
CA ASP A 51 -14.64 -1.14 2.16
C ASP A 51 -14.21 -1.21 0.69
N GLU A 52 -15.14 -1.48 -0.21
CA GLU A 52 -14.88 -1.59 -1.66
C GLU A 52 -14.36 -0.30 -2.28
N GLY A 53 -14.78 0.86 -1.78
CA GLY A 53 -14.30 2.16 -2.23
C GLY A 53 -12.82 2.34 -1.91
N ASN A 54 -12.38 1.92 -0.73
CA ASN A 54 -10.97 1.92 -0.35
C ASN A 54 -10.15 1.00 -1.27
N LEU A 55 -10.62 -0.23 -1.50
CA LEU A 55 -9.95 -1.17 -2.40
C LEU A 55 -9.83 -0.61 -3.83
N MET A 56 -10.88 0.04 -4.33
CA MET A 56 -10.87 0.65 -5.66
C MET A 56 -9.82 1.75 -5.76
N HIS A 57 -9.72 2.65 -4.78
CA HIS A 57 -8.70 3.69 -4.73
C HIS A 57 -7.27 3.14 -4.65
N ILE A 58 -7.06 2.07 -3.87
CA ILE A 58 -5.76 1.41 -3.76
C ILE A 58 -5.37 0.79 -5.10
N ARG A 59 -6.30 0.08 -5.76
CA ARG A 59 -6.06 -0.52 -7.08
C ARG A 59 -5.78 0.53 -8.15
N GLU A 60 -6.50 1.66 -8.13
CA GLU A 60 -6.23 2.79 -9.01
C GLU A 60 -4.82 3.35 -8.79
N SER A 61 -4.40 3.51 -7.54
CA SER A 61 -3.04 3.95 -7.21
C SER A 61 -1.98 2.97 -7.73
N LEU A 62 -2.17 1.67 -7.53
CA LEU A 62 -1.26 0.63 -8.02
C LEU A 62 -1.19 0.59 -9.55
N SER A 63 -2.31 0.81 -10.24
CA SER A 63 -2.34 0.84 -11.71
C SER A 63 -1.55 2.00 -12.31
N LYS A 64 -1.32 3.06 -11.54
CA LYS A 64 -0.47 4.19 -11.94
C LYS A 64 1.02 3.94 -11.68
N GLU A 65 1.33 3.04 -10.75
CA GLU A 65 2.71 2.72 -10.36
C GLU A 65 3.28 1.51 -11.11
N LEU A 66 2.43 0.62 -11.61
CA LEU A 66 2.78 -0.59 -12.33
C LEU A 66 2.43 -0.47 -13.81
N SER A 67 3.20 -1.11 -14.69
CA SER A 67 2.78 -1.26 -16.08
C SER A 67 1.51 -2.11 -16.17
N PRO A 68 0.65 -1.91 -17.19
CA PRO A 68 -0.61 -2.66 -17.31
C PRO A 68 -0.42 -4.18 -17.28
N GLY A 69 0.61 -4.70 -17.93
CA GLY A 69 0.91 -6.13 -17.96
C GLY A 69 1.31 -6.67 -16.57
N ILE A 70 2.09 -5.93 -15.81
CA ILE A 70 2.48 -6.31 -14.45
C ILE A 70 1.27 -6.21 -13.51
N PHE A 71 0.50 -5.13 -13.62
CA PHE A 71 -0.69 -4.91 -12.79
C PHE A 71 -1.70 -6.06 -12.91
N VAL A 72 -1.99 -6.50 -14.13
CA VAL A 72 -2.97 -7.59 -14.38
C VAL A 72 -2.45 -8.95 -13.89
N ARG A 73 -1.14 -9.19 -14.00
CA ARG A 73 -0.51 -10.46 -13.57
C ARG A 73 -0.31 -10.57 -12.07
N ALA A 74 -0.17 -9.44 -11.38
CA ALA A 74 0.07 -9.41 -9.95
C ALA A 74 -1.18 -9.79 -9.15
N THR A 75 -0.99 -10.54 -8.07
CA THR A 75 -2.00 -10.69 -7.02
C THR A 75 -1.88 -9.51 -6.06
N HIS A 76 -3.00 -8.86 -5.78
CA HIS A 76 -3.04 -7.69 -4.92
C HIS A 76 -3.68 -8.05 -3.58
N VAL A 77 -2.99 -7.72 -2.48
CA VAL A 77 -3.48 -7.86 -1.12
C VAL A 77 -3.34 -6.51 -0.41
N HIS A 78 -4.35 -6.11 0.34
CA HIS A 78 -4.27 -4.93 1.17
C HIS A 78 -4.34 -5.31 2.65
N LEU A 79 -3.40 -4.80 3.44
CA LEU A 79 -3.28 -5.04 4.87
C LEU A 79 -3.43 -3.74 5.63
N GLN A 80 -4.02 -3.80 6.81
CA GLN A 80 -4.03 -2.68 7.72
C GLN A 80 -2.76 -2.67 8.58
N GLY A 81 -2.22 -1.47 8.78
CA GLY A 81 -1.02 -1.24 9.56
C GLY A 81 -1.27 -0.44 10.82
N ALA A 82 -0.23 0.24 11.27
CA ALA A 82 -0.28 1.10 12.44
C ALA A 82 0.39 2.45 12.16
N ILE A 83 -0.03 3.48 12.85
CA ILE A 83 0.64 4.76 12.88
C ILE A 83 0.76 5.24 14.33
N ASP A 84 1.94 5.72 14.69
CA ASP A 84 2.20 6.35 15.98
C ASP A 84 2.86 7.71 15.73
N TYR A 85 2.08 8.76 15.85
CA TYR A 85 2.56 10.12 15.61
C TYR A 85 3.67 10.54 16.58
N ALA A 86 3.69 10.00 17.80
CA ALA A 86 4.75 10.30 18.77
C ALA A 86 6.13 9.80 18.31
N LYS A 87 6.14 8.70 17.53
CA LYS A 87 7.37 8.07 17.00
C LYS A 87 7.77 8.55 15.62
N LEU A 88 6.94 9.36 14.96
CA LEU A 88 7.27 9.91 13.65
C LEU A 88 8.46 10.87 13.73
N SER A 89 9.37 10.76 12.78
CA SER A 89 10.43 11.76 12.58
C SER A 89 9.84 13.14 12.27
N LEU A 90 10.59 14.20 12.55
CA LEU A 90 10.16 15.57 12.28
C LEU A 90 9.75 15.76 10.80
N LYS A 91 10.49 15.16 9.86
CA LYS A 91 10.18 15.18 8.44
C LYS A 91 8.80 14.59 8.15
N HIS A 92 8.51 13.40 8.70
CA HIS A 92 7.23 12.73 8.51
C HIS A 92 6.08 13.48 9.18
N ARG A 93 6.31 14.08 10.37
CA ARG A 93 5.31 14.93 11.01
C ARG A 93 4.93 16.14 10.16
N LEU A 94 5.92 16.81 9.55
CA LEU A 94 5.68 17.94 8.64
C LEU A 94 4.93 17.52 7.39
N MET A 95 5.30 16.37 6.81
CA MET A 95 4.60 15.81 5.65
C MET A 95 3.13 15.48 5.99
N MET A 96 2.87 14.84 7.12
CA MET A 96 1.52 14.52 7.57
C MET A 96 0.71 15.80 7.86
N LYS A 97 1.33 16.82 8.44
CA LYS A 97 0.69 18.13 8.66
C LYS A 97 0.26 18.75 7.33
N GLY A 98 1.12 18.73 6.32
CA GLY A 98 0.82 19.23 4.98
C GLY A 98 -0.29 18.42 4.30
N LEU A 99 -0.24 17.10 4.38
CA LEU A 99 -1.27 16.21 3.85
C LEU A 99 -2.63 16.48 4.51
N CYS A 100 -2.69 16.52 5.84
CA CYS A 100 -3.93 16.81 6.57
C CYS A 100 -4.48 18.20 6.25
N ALA A 101 -3.63 19.20 6.10
CA ALA A 101 -4.05 20.54 5.68
C ALA A 101 -4.67 20.52 4.27
N ALA A 102 -4.08 19.78 3.35
CA ALA A 102 -4.64 19.62 2.00
C ALA A 102 -5.97 18.86 2.00
N LEU A 103 -6.08 17.79 2.79
CA LEU A 103 -7.33 17.00 2.91
C LEU A 103 -8.46 17.81 3.56
N ARG A 104 -8.15 18.67 4.55
CA ARG A 104 -9.16 19.55 5.19
C ARG A 104 -9.73 20.59 4.24
N ARG A 105 -9.02 20.96 3.17
CA ARG A 105 -9.52 21.88 2.13
C ARG A 105 -10.58 21.26 1.23
N LYS A 106 -10.62 19.93 1.14
CA LYS A 106 -11.66 19.23 0.41
C LYS A 106 -12.95 19.19 1.24
N PRO A 107 -14.13 19.42 0.64
CA PRO A 107 -15.40 19.20 1.31
C PRO A 107 -15.49 17.77 1.90
N PRO A 108 -16.15 17.57 3.04
CA PRO A 108 -16.27 16.24 3.64
C PRO A 108 -16.83 15.17 2.71
N GLU A 109 -17.79 15.54 1.87
CA GLU A 109 -18.43 14.68 0.88
C GLU A 109 -17.51 14.23 -0.27
N GLU A 110 -16.43 14.95 -0.52
CA GLU A 110 -15.42 14.61 -1.54
C GLU A 110 -14.22 13.83 -0.97
N ARG A 111 -14.20 13.60 0.35
CA ARG A 111 -13.12 12.83 0.99
C ARG A 111 -13.41 11.35 0.87
N SER A 112 -12.41 10.58 0.46
CA SER A 112 -12.46 9.13 0.58
C SER A 112 -12.46 8.71 2.06
N ALA A 113 -12.95 7.50 2.36
CA ALA A 113 -12.92 6.93 3.70
C ALA A 113 -11.48 6.88 4.26
N ASP A 114 -10.49 6.55 3.42
CA ASP A 114 -9.07 6.58 3.77
C ASP A 114 -8.60 7.99 4.15
N SER A 115 -8.97 9.00 3.37
CA SER A 115 -8.64 10.40 3.66
C SER A 115 -9.25 10.87 4.98
N GLN A 116 -10.48 10.49 5.26
CA GLN A 116 -11.14 10.81 6.52
C GLN A 116 -10.46 10.09 7.69
N GLN A 117 -10.10 8.83 7.53
CA GLN A 117 -9.38 8.08 8.57
C GLN A 117 -8.00 8.68 8.88
N ILE A 118 -7.28 9.16 7.87
CA ILE A 118 -6.02 9.90 8.07
C ILE A 118 -6.26 11.13 8.94
N LEU A 119 -7.32 11.91 8.66
CA LEU A 119 -7.67 13.10 9.46
C LEU A 119 -8.05 12.74 10.89
N ASP A 120 -8.83 11.68 11.07
CA ASP A 120 -9.32 11.25 12.39
C ASP A 120 -8.22 10.67 13.26
N SER A 121 -7.20 10.07 12.65
CA SER A 121 -6.02 9.51 13.34
C SER A 121 -4.91 10.55 13.59
N TYR A 122 -5.04 11.76 13.04
CA TYR A 122 -3.98 12.78 13.13
C TYR A 122 -3.64 13.13 14.58
N GLY A 123 -2.35 13.02 14.90
CA GLY A 123 -1.81 13.28 16.22
C GLY A 123 -2.03 12.16 17.25
N LYS A 124 -2.64 11.03 16.84
CA LYS A 124 -2.96 9.89 17.70
C LYS A 124 -2.06 8.70 17.40
N SER A 125 -2.14 7.67 18.24
CA SER A 125 -1.61 6.34 17.96
C SER A 125 -2.77 5.44 17.56
N LEU A 126 -2.63 4.76 16.40
CA LEU A 126 -3.62 3.83 15.88
C LEU A 126 -2.90 2.54 15.46
N ASN A 127 -3.37 1.41 15.97
CA ASN A 127 -2.86 0.09 15.60
C ASN A 127 -4.00 -0.78 15.09
N LEU A 128 -3.99 -1.07 13.80
CA LEU A 128 -4.96 -1.91 13.10
C LEU A 128 -4.32 -3.22 12.60
N ILE A 129 -3.13 -3.56 13.11
CA ILE A 129 -2.42 -4.77 12.72
C ILE A 129 -3.20 -5.99 13.20
N ASP A 130 -3.52 -6.86 12.24
CA ASP A 130 -4.13 -8.17 12.48
C ASP A 130 -3.35 -9.21 11.65
N PHE A 131 -2.63 -10.08 12.33
CA PHE A 131 -1.80 -11.12 11.69
C PHE A 131 -2.63 -12.19 10.97
N ASP A 132 -3.90 -12.39 11.32
CA ASP A 132 -4.77 -13.32 10.62
C ASP A 132 -5.04 -12.88 9.18
N THR A 133 -4.91 -11.58 8.90
CA THR A 133 -5.03 -11.03 7.54
C THR A 133 -3.88 -11.42 6.61
N LEU A 134 -2.84 -12.07 7.11
CA LEU A 134 -1.76 -12.65 6.30
C LEU A 134 -2.14 -13.98 5.64
N ALA A 135 -3.25 -14.60 6.03
CA ALA A 135 -3.69 -15.89 5.50
C ALA A 135 -3.79 -15.93 3.94
N PRO A 136 -4.28 -14.90 3.24
CA PRO A 136 -4.27 -14.87 1.77
C PRO A 136 -2.87 -14.95 1.17
N ILE A 137 -1.88 -14.32 1.79
CA ILE A 137 -0.48 -14.37 1.33
C ILE A 137 0.10 -15.77 1.53
N GLN A 138 -0.14 -16.37 2.70
CA GLN A 138 0.30 -17.73 3.01
C GLN A 138 -0.31 -18.74 2.04
N SER A 139 -1.62 -18.65 1.77
CA SER A 139 -2.33 -19.50 0.83
C SER A 139 -1.80 -19.33 -0.60
N TRP A 140 -1.49 -18.11 -1.00
CA TRP A 140 -0.94 -17.84 -2.33
C TRP A 140 0.47 -18.42 -2.49
N LEU A 141 1.32 -18.34 -1.47
CA LEU A 141 2.65 -18.95 -1.47
C LEU A 141 2.58 -20.48 -1.53
N ALA A 142 1.63 -21.09 -0.81
CA ALA A 142 1.47 -22.54 -0.78
C ALA A 142 1.01 -23.14 -2.12
N LYS A 143 0.43 -22.36 -3.03
CA LYS A 143 -0.04 -22.77 -4.35
C LYS A 143 1.03 -22.72 -5.45
N GLY A 144 2.25 -22.39 -5.09
CA GLY A 144 3.39 -22.22 -5.99
C GLY A 144 4.11 -23.44 -6.46
#